data_18bdbc2f103e454d1c6a189d782d8351
#
_entry.id   18bdbc2f103e454d1c6a189d782d8351
#
_cell.length_a   1.000
_cell.length_b   1.000
_cell.length_c   1.000
_cell.angle_alpha   90.00
_cell.angle_beta   90.00
_cell.angle_gamma   90.00
#
_symmetry.space_group_name_H-M   'P 1'
#
loop_
_entity.id
_entity.type
_entity.pdbx_description
1 polymer ?
#
loop_
_entity_poly.entity_id
_entity_poly.type
_entity_poly.pdbx_seq_one_letter_code
_entity_poly.pdbx_strand_id
1 'polypeptide(L)'
;MQIITNNAGKELKKHGDSAFPFLVSYERLSGYETGSFLWHWHPEIELTYIHKGEMLYKVNQNTFHLKEGQVLFGNANALHAGYMYHNQDCQYIPVTFDPKLIYGFFQSTICTRYVDPVIQNLAVCAVHIDYSEKWHETFRDRMLEVISLDKQKPDFYELDISIRMQLLWRL
;
A
#
# COMPACT_ATOMS: atom_id res chain seq x y z
N MET A 1 16.04 -11.23 -6.32
CA MET A 1 14.73 -11.04 -6.99
C MET A 1 14.59 -9.58 -7.36
N GLN A 2 13.86 -9.23 -8.43
CA GLN A 2 13.50 -7.84 -8.76
C GLN A 2 12.05 -7.78 -9.19
N ILE A 3 11.45 -6.60 -9.09
CA ILE A 3 10.11 -6.32 -9.63
C ILE A 3 10.19 -6.37 -11.15
N ILE A 4 9.27 -7.10 -11.76
CA ILE A 4 9.19 -7.25 -13.22
C ILE A 4 8.23 -6.19 -13.75
N THR A 5 8.74 -5.34 -14.65
CA THR A 5 7.97 -4.26 -15.27
C THR A 5 7.94 -4.38 -16.79
N ASN A 6 6.98 -3.72 -17.40
CA ASN A 6 7.00 -3.47 -18.85
C ASN A 6 7.92 -2.27 -19.19
N ASN A 7 8.04 -1.94 -20.48
CA ASN A 7 8.88 -0.83 -20.96
C ASN A 7 8.46 0.56 -20.44
N ALA A 8 7.23 0.70 -19.93
CA ALA A 8 6.73 1.94 -19.31
C ALA A 8 6.92 1.98 -17.79
N GLY A 9 7.61 0.99 -17.21
CA GLY A 9 7.82 0.89 -15.76
C GLY A 9 6.59 0.38 -14.98
N LYS A 10 5.54 -0.07 -15.68
CA LYS A 10 4.37 -0.66 -15.01
C LYS A 10 4.71 -2.06 -14.52
N GLU A 11 4.45 -2.34 -13.24
CA GLU A 11 4.60 -3.66 -12.67
C GLU A 11 3.67 -4.69 -13.33
N LEU A 12 4.19 -5.91 -13.56
CA LEU A 12 3.46 -7.00 -14.19
C LEU A 12 2.85 -7.99 -13.17
N LYS A 13 3.19 -7.85 -11.88
CA LYS A 13 2.56 -8.62 -10.81
C LYS A 13 1.06 -8.31 -10.74
N LYS A 14 0.26 -9.34 -10.53
CA LYS A 14 -1.17 -9.16 -10.28
C LYS A 14 -1.41 -8.99 -8.79
N HIS A 15 -2.14 -7.96 -8.42
CA HIS A 15 -2.51 -7.66 -7.04
C HIS A 15 -3.93 -8.14 -6.74
N GLY A 16 -4.07 -9.45 -6.51
CA GLY A 16 -5.36 -10.14 -6.43
C GLY A 16 -5.90 -10.51 -7.81
N ASP A 17 -7.19 -10.77 -7.89
CA ASP A 17 -7.89 -11.11 -9.13
C ASP A 17 -9.12 -10.20 -9.35
N SER A 18 -9.90 -10.49 -10.41
CA SER A 18 -11.08 -9.68 -10.74
C SER A 18 -12.22 -9.82 -9.72
N ALA A 19 -12.29 -10.95 -9.00
CA ALA A 19 -13.32 -11.21 -8.00
C ALA A 19 -12.96 -10.56 -6.66
N PHE A 20 -11.67 -10.59 -6.27
CA PHE A 20 -11.17 -9.95 -5.07
C PHE A 20 -9.82 -9.28 -5.35
N PRO A 21 -9.81 -8.00 -5.79
CA PRO A 21 -8.61 -7.27 -6.21
C PRO A 21 -7.85 -6.70 -5.03
N PHE A 22 -7.26 -7.59 -4.24
CA PHE A 22 -6.60 -7.32 -2.99
C PHE A 22 -5.45 -8.30 -2.78
N LEU A 23 -4.31 -7.80 -2.28
CA LEU A 23 -3.14 -8.61 -2.00
C LEU A 23 -2.39 -8.08 -0.79
N VAL A 24 -2.06 -8.96 0.15
CA VAL A 24 -1.05 -8.72 1.20
C VAL A 24 0.21 -9.49 0.83
N SER A 25 1.35 -8.81 0.78
CA SER A 25 2.66 -9.43 0.57
C SER A 25 3.54 -9.27 1.81
N TYR A 26 4.47 -10.20 2.00
CA TYR A 26 5.44 -10.17 3.10
C TYR A 26 6.82 -10.09 2.48
N GLU A 27 7.42 -8.91 2.52
CA GLU A 27 8.62 -8.57 1.78
C GLU A 27 9.78 -8.20 2.70
N ARG A 28 10.99 -8.28 2.15
CA ARG A 28 12.21 -7.78 2.79
C ARG A 28 13.14 -7.18 1.76
N LEU A 29 13.83 -6.10 2.10
CA LEU A 29 14.76 -5.45 1.18
C LEU A 29 15.96 -6.33 0.83
N SER A 30 16.44 -7.15 1.75
CA SER A 30 17.52 -8.13 1.48
C SER A 30 17.13 -9.23 0.48
N GLY A 31 15.86 -9.38 0.15
CA GLY A 31 15.38 -10.26 -0.91
C GLY A 31 15.63 -9.75 -2.33
N TYR A 32 15.95 -8.47 -2.48
CA TYR A 32 16.30 -7.83 -3.76
C TYR A 32 17.82 -7.77 -3.93
N GLU A 33 18.30 -7.95 -5.17
CA GLU A 33 19.73 -8.09 -5.49
C GLU A 33 20.60 -6.94 -4.98
N THR A 34 20.05 -5.72 -4.97
CA THR A 34 20.75 -4.50 -4.55
C THR A 34 20.29 -3.95 -3.21
N GLY A 35 19.51 -4.74 -2.43
CA GLY A 35 18.87 -4.23 -1.21
C GLY A 35 17.83 -3.15 -1.48
N SER A 36 17.27 -3.15 -2.70
CA SER A 36 16.28 -2.16 -3.15
C SER A 36 15.37 -2.75 -4.20
N PHE A 37 14.08 -2.41 -4.14
CA PHE A 37 13.21 -2.60 -5.28
C PHE A 37 13.23 -1.36 -6.17
N LEU A 38 13.25 -1.61 -7.49
CA LEU A 38 13.44 -0.56 -8.49
C LEU A 38 12.17 0.26 -8.71
N TRP A 39 12.33 1.41 -9.33
CA TRP A 39 11.25 2.28 -9.74
C TRP A 39 10.22 1.54 -10.58
N HIS A 40 8.97 1.54 -10.11
CA HIS A 40 7.82 0.98 -10.79
C HIS A 40 6.55 1.72 -10.39
N TRP A 41 5.47 1.43 -11.09
CA TRP A 41 4.15 1.93 -10.77
C TRP A 41 3.09 0.87 -11.10
N HIS A 42 1.95 0.97 -10.46
CA HIS A 42 0.76 0.14 -10.71
C HIS A 42 -0.52 0.96 -10.47
N PRO A 43 -1.69 0.56 -11.05
CA PRO A 43 -2.93 1.31 -10.93
C PRO A 43 -3.62 1.17 -9.57
N GLU A 44 -3.17 0.26 -8.75
CA GLU A 44 -3.70 0.02 -7.42
C GLU A 44 -3.15 1.04 -6.42
N ILE A 45 -3.84 1.18 -5.28
CA ILE A 45 -3.35 1.86 -4.08
C ILE A 45 -2.50 0.87 -3.28
N GLU A 46 -1.42 1.37 -2.68
CA GLU A 46 -0.58 0.58 -1.79
C GLU A 46 -0.46 1.20 -0.40
N LEU A 47 -0.70 0.41 0.64
CA LEU A 47 -0.40 0.74 2.02
C LEU A 47 0.80 -0.08 2.47
N THR A 48 1.95 0.55 2.62
CA THR A 48 3.19 -0.13 3.04
C THR A 48 3.39 0.01 4.54
N TYR A 49 3.21 -1.07 5.30
CA TYR A 49 3.49 -1.15 6.73
C TYR A 49 4.93 -1.61 6.99
N ILE A 50 5.68 -0.90 7.81
CA ILE A 50 7.02 -1.31 8.24
C ILE A 50 6.91 -2.25 9.43
N HIS A 51 7.17 -3.52 9.20
CA HIS A 51 7.07 -4.56 10.23
C HIS A 51 8.31 -4.60 11.14
N LYS A 52 9.50 -4.41 10.57
CA LYS A 52 10.76 -4.41 11.31
C LYS A 52 11.85 -3.64 10.56
N GLY A 53 12.59 -2.79 11.27
CA GLY A 53 13.67 -2.00 10.70
C GLY A 53 13.20 -0.69 10.10
N GLU A 54 13.96 -0.18 9.13
CA GLU A 54 13.75 1.14 8.53
C GLU A 54 14.08 1.08 7.02
N MET A 55 13.43 1.95 6.24
CA MET A 55 13.75 2.08 4.83
C MET A 55 13.58 3.52 4.34
N LEU A 56 14.27 3.84 3.24
CA LEU A 56 13.98 5.03 2.44
C LEU A 56 12.99 4.64 1.35
N TYR A 57 11.80 5.20 1.40
CA TYR A 57 10.77 4.99 0.39
C TYR A 57 10.61 6.25 -0.44
N LYS A 58 10.72 6.12 -1.76
CA LYS A 58 10.56 7.25 -2.68
C LYS A 58 9.26 7.12 -3.44
N VAL A 59 8.50 8.21 -3.51
CA VAL A 59 7.29 8.31 -4.32
C VAL A 59 7.38 9.59 -5.16
N ASN A 60 7.45 9.44 -6.47
CA ASN A 60 7.74 10.52 -7.39
C ASN A 60 9.02 11.30 -6.97
N GLN A 61 8.89 12.58 -6.61
CA GLN A 61 10.01 13.42 -6.16
C GLN A 61 10.18 13.44 -4.64
N ASN A 62 9.29 12.80 -3.88
CA ASN A 62 9.32 12.79 -2.42
C ASN A 62 10.12 11.60 -1.89
N THR A 63 10.81 11.81 -0.78
CA THR A 63 11.52 10.75 -0.05
C THR A 63 11.00 10.70 1.38
N PHE A 64 10.62 9.52 1.81
CA PHE A 64 10.11 9.23 3.16
C PHE A 64 11.10 8.29 3.86
N HIS A 65 11.49 8.64 5.09
CA HIS A 65 12.21 7.73 5.97
C HIS A 65 11.18 7.02 6.83
N LEU A 66 10.87 5.78 6.46
CA LEU A 66 9.88 4.95 7.15
C LEU A 66 10.56 4.12 8.23
N LYS A 67 9.97 4.09 9.42
CA LYS A 67 10.44 3.35 10.59
C LYS A 67 9.44 2.28 11.00
N GLU A 68 9.91 1.32 11.81
CA GLU A 68 9.08 0.27 12.37
C GLU A 68 7.77 0.81 12.97
N GLY A 69 6.68 0.16 12.61
CA GLY A 69 5.32 0.52 13.01
C GLY A 69 4.64 1.56 12.11
N GLN A 70 5.38 2.35 11.33
CA GLN A 70 4.82 3.38 10.45
C GLN A 70 4.20 2.79 9.18
N VAL A 71 3.34 3.58 8.55
CA VAL A 71 2.68 3.23 7.28
C VAL A 71 2.88 4.34 6.26
N LEU A 72 3.07 3.97 5.00
CA LEU A 72 2.98 4.89 3.88
C LEU A 72 1.77 4.53 3.02
N PHE A 73 0.88 5.48 2.81
CA PHE A 73 -0.12 5.41 1.75
C PHE A 73 0.53 5.87 0.45
N GLY A 74 0.57 5.01 -0.55
CA GLY A 74 0.95 5.30 -1.93
C GLY A 74 -0.29 5.35 -2.82
N ASN A 75 -0.49 6.48 -3.51
CA ASN A 75 -1.67 6.66 -4.37
C ASN A 75 -1.57 5.83 -5.65
N ALA A 76 -2.72 5.56 -6.27
CA ALA A 76 -2.81 4.89 -7.56
C ALA A 76 -1.92 5.56 -8.62
N ASN A 77 -1.23 4.76 -9.43
CA ASN A 77 -0.29 5.20 -10.49
C ASN A 77 0.91 6.03 -10.01
N ALA A 78 1.18 6.13 -8.72
CA ALA A 78 2.36 6.81 -8.21
C ALA A 78 3.63 5.98 -8.49
N LEU A 79 4.64 6.60 -9.10
CA LEU A 79 5.94 5.96 -9.35
C LEU A 79 6.71 5.86 -8.03
N HIS A 80 7.17 4.66 -7.66
CA HIS A 80 7.80 4.45 -6.36
C HIS A 80 8.96 3.45 -6.39
N ALA A 81 9.83 3.55 -5.37
CA ALA A 81 10.99 2.68 -5.14
C ALA A 81 11.36 2.65 -3.66
N GLY A 82 11.96 1.55 -3.19
CA GLY A 82 12.41 1.41 -1.81
C GLY A 82 13.86 0.99 -1.68
N TYR A 83 14.55 1.52 -0.67
CA TYR A 83 15.99 1.34 -0.46
C TYR A 83 16.29 1.05 1.00
N MET A 84 17.28 0.20 1.24
CA MET A 84 17.83 0.03 2.58
C MET A 84 18.32 1.37 3.15
N TYR A 85 18.01 1.61 4.43
CA TYR A 85 18.60 2.69 5.19
C TYR A 85 19.86 2.19 5.89
N HIS A 86 21.00 2.88 5.70
CA HIS A 86 22.31 2.49 6.24
C HIS A 86 22.71 1.02 5.95
N ASN A 87 22.31 0.46 4.81
CA ASN A 87 22.55 -0.94 4.42
C ASN A 87 21.95 -1.96 5.41
N GLN A 88 20.94 -1.58 6.18
CA GLN A 88 20.22 -2.47 7.08
C GLN A 88 18.96 -3.03 6.43
N ASP A 89 18.67 -4.28 6.69
CA ASP A 89 17.47 -4.93 6.16
C ASP A 89 16.20 -4.35 6.78
N CYS A 90 15.16 -4.28 5.98
CA CYS A 90 13.83 -3.87 6.39
C CYS A 90 12.81 -4.93 5.96
N GLN A 91 11.96 -5.35 6.89
CA GLN A 91 10.81 -6.20 6.62
C GLN A 91 9.56 -5.33 6.57
N TYR A 92 8.81 -5.44 5.49
CA TYR A 92 7.63 -4.61 5.28
C TYR A 92 6.48 -5.44 4.67
N ILE A 93 5.27 -4.95 4.84
CA ILE A 93 4.04 -5.63 4.43
C ILE A 93 3.24 -4.65 3.56
N PRO A 94 3.37 -4.72 2.23
CA PRO A 94 2.50 -3.98 1.33
C PRO A 94 1.12 -4.64 1.28
N VAL A 95 0.09 -3.81 1.41
CA VAL A 95 -1.31 -4.12 1.17
C VAL A 95 -1.73 -3.36 -0.07
N THR A 96 -1.85 -4.06 -1.18
CA THR A 96 -2.13 -3.49 -2.50
C THR A 96 -3.54 -3.84 -2.94
N PHE A 97 -4.33 -2.86 -3.38
CA PHE A 97 -5.73 -3.08 -3.75
C PHE A 97 -6.24 -2.12 -4.83
N ASP A 98 -7.10 -2.62 -5.71
CA ASP A 98 -7.84 -1.77 -6.65
C ASP A 98 -8.83 -0.88 -5.89
N PRO A 99 -8.89 0.44 -6.16
CA PRO A 99 -9.85 1.35 -5.52
C PRO A 99 -11.31 0.91 -5.60
N LYS A 100 -11.69 0.06 -6.56
CA LYS A 100 -13.04 -0.51 -6.65
C LYS A 100 -13.44 -1.33 -5.41
N LEU A 101 -12.47 -1.84 -4.65
CA LEU A 101 -12.74 -2.49 -3.35
C LEU A 101 -13.43 -1.54 -2.38
N ILE A 102 -13.16 -0.23 -2.48
CA ILE A 102 -13.77 0.81 -1.63
C ILE A 102 -15.11 1.25 -2.19
N TYR A 103 -15.18 1.58 -3.50
CA TYR A 103 -16.37 2.21 -4.09
C TYR A 103 -17.39 1.25 -4.71
N GLY A 104 -17.02 -0.03 -4.90
CA GLY A 104 -17.87 -1.07 -5.46
C GLY A 104 -18.02 -0.97 -6.97
N PHE A 105 -18.81 -0.04 -7.49
CA PHE A 105 -19.05 0.14 -8.91
C PHE A 105 -18.76 1.56 -9.40
N PHE A 106 -18.36 1.64 -10.66
CA PHE A 106 -18.01 2.90 -11.33
C PHE A 106 -19.17 3.89 -11.31
N GLN A 107 -18.84 5.18 -11.09
CA GLN A 107 -19.80 6.29 -10.94
C GLN A 107 -20.76 6.18 -9.74
N SER A 108 -20.51 5.28 -8.79
CA SER A 108 -21.25 5.32 -7.52
C SER A 108 -21.00 6.63 -6.78
N THR A 109 -21.88 7.00 -5.85
CA THR A 109 -21.66 8.16 -4.97
C THR A 109 -20.35 8.02 -4.18
N ILE A 110 -19.99 6.79 -3.77
CA ILE A 110 -18.73 6.55 -3.06
C ILE A 110 -17.54 6.80 -4.00
N CYS A 111 -17.61 6.33 -5.25
CA CYS A 111 -16.58 6.55 -6.25
C CYS A 111 -16.36 8.06 -6.47
N THR A 112 -17.39 8.77 -6.94
CA THR A 112 -17.27 10.14 -7.43
C THR A 112 -17.04 11.17 -6.33
N ARG A 113 -17.54 10.92 -5.12
CA ARG A 113 -17.50 11.90 -4.03
C ARG A 113 -16.34 11.68 -3.05
N TYR A 114 -15.90 10.44 -2.84
CA TYR A 114 -14.96 10.12 -1.78
C TYR A 114 -13.67 9.43 -2.25
N VAL A 115 -13.67 8.78 -3.42
CA VAL A 115 -12.49 8.04 -3.91
C VAL A 115 -11.81 8.78 -5.05
N ASP A 116 -12.53 9.15 -6.11
CA ASP A 116 -11.97 9.87 -7.26
C ASP A 116 -11.21 11.17 -6.88
N PRO A 117 -11.71 12.01 -5.94
CA PRO A 117 -10.99 13.22 -5.55
C PRO A 117 -9.61 12.97 -4.94
N VAL A 118 -9.38 11.77 -4.37
CA VAL A 118 -8.08 11.36 -3.80
C VAL A 118 -7.21 10.75 -4.88
N ILE A 119 -7.71 9.73 -5.60
CA ILE A 119 -6.89 8.98 -6.57
C ILE A 119 -6.51 9.80 -7.80
N GLN A 120 -7.31 10.80 -8.17
CA GLN A 120 -7.03 11.70 -9.29
C GLN A 120 -6.24 12.94 -8.88
N ASN A 121 -5.99 13.15 -7.60
CA ASN A 121 -5.23 14.30 -7.10
C ASN A 121 -3.73 14.06 -7.22
N LEU A 122 -3.11 14.63 -8.25
CA LEU A 122 -1.67 14.51 -8.49
C LEU A 122 -0.80 15.11 -7.37
N ALA A 123 -1.36 16.00 -6.53
CA ALA A 123 -0.64 16.56 -5.38
C ALA A 123 -0.58 15.56 -4.20
N VAL A 124 -1.47 14.58 -4.15
CA VAL A 124 -1.52 13.55 -3.11
C VAL A 124 -0.94 12.24 -3.68
N CYS A 125 0.38 12.20 -3.91
CA CYS A 125 1.04 10.97 -4.37
C CYS A 125 1.31 9.98 -3.24
N ALA A 126 1.51 10.46 -2.01
CA ALA A 126 1.71 9.65 -0.82
C ALA A 126 1.36 10.42 0.46
N VAL A 127 0.99 9.69 1.52
CA VAL A 127 0.77 10.22 2.87
C VAL A 127 1.56 9.37 3.86
N HIS A 128 2.42 10.02 4.67
CA HIS A 128 3.20 9.36 5.72
C HIS A 128 2.40 9.33 7.02
N ILE A 129 2.13 8.14 7.50
CA ILE A 129 1.40 7.86 8.74
C ILE A 129 2.43 7.51 9.79
N ASP A 130 2.91 8.52 10.53
CA ASP A 130 4.13 8.52 11.36
C ASP A 130 3.89 8.75 12.86
N TYR A 131 2.63 8.69 13.30
CA TYR A 131 2.16 8.96 14.67
C TYR A 131 2.17 10.43 15.12
N SER A 132 2.41 11.37 14.23
CA SER A 132 2.29 12.80 14.52
C SER A 132 0.84 13.23 14.80
N GLU A 133 -0.12 12.48 14.27
CA GLU A 133 -1.55 12.74 14.42
C GLU A 133 -2.27 11.58 15.14
N LYS A 134 -3.26 11.91 15.97
CA LYS A 134 -3.99 10.91 16.76
C LYS A 134 -4.65 9.79 15.93
N TRP A 135 -5.12 10.10 14.72
CA TRP A 135 -5.76 9.11 13.85
C TRP A 135 -4.77 8.10 13.25
N HIS A 136 -3.46 8.39 13.25
CA HIS A 136 -2.42 7.49 12.74
C HIS A 136 -2.37 6.16 13.48
N GLU A 137 -2.56 6.18 14.81
CA GLU A 137 -2.62 4.96 15.61
C GLU A 137 -3.82 4.09 15.21
N THR A 138 -4.99 4.73 15.06
CA THR A 138 -6.21 4.04 14.63
C THR A 138 -6.05 3.45 13.23
N PHE A 139 -5.38 4.17 12.32
CA PHE A 139 -5.11 3.69 10.96
C PHE A 139 -4.23 2.44 10.99
N ARG A 140 -3.11 2.49 11.70
CA ARG A 140 -2.20 1.34 11.87
C ARG A 140 -2.93 0.12 12.44
N ASP A 141 -3.68 0.29 13.51
CA ASP A 141 -4.35 -0.82 14.20
C ASP A 141 -5.36 -1.50 13.28
N ARG A 142 -6.14 -0.73 12.53
CA ARG A 142 -7.06 -1.29 11.51
C ARG A 142 -6.32 -1.98 10.37
N MET A 143 -5.18 -1.44 9.94
CA MET A 143 -4.36 -2.09 8.92
C MET A 143 -3.81 -3.44 9.41
N LEU A 144 -3.39 -3.52 10.67
CA LEU A 144 -2.95 -4.79 11.27
C LEU A 144 -4.09 -5.81 11.38
N GLU A 145 -5.31 -5.38 11.63
CA GLU A 145 -6.49 -6.25 11.57
C GLU A 145 -6.69 -6.82 10.15
N VAL A 146 -6.58 -5.98 9.11
CA VAL A 146 -6.68 -6.40 7.71
C VAL A 146 -5.61 -7.43 7.36
N ILE A 147 -4.34 -7.18 7.75
CA ILE A 147 -3.23 -8.11 7.54
C ILE A 147 -3.48 -9.44 8.25
N SER A 148 -4.01 -9.39 9.48
CA SER A 148 -4.34 -10.59 10.27
C SER A 148 -5.46 -11.41 9.62
N LEU A 149 -6.51 -10.76 9.11
CA LEU A 149 -7.60 -11.42 8.39
C LEU A 149 -7.11 -12.13 7.13
N ASP A 150 -6.28 -11.46 6.31
CA ASP A 150 -5.71 -12.08 5.12
C ASP A 150 -4.82 -13.28 5.45
N LYS A 151 -4.07 -13.22 6.55
CA LYS A 151 -3.20 -14.32 6.99
C LYS A 151 -3.98 -15.53 7.51
N GLN A 152 -5.06 -15.29 8.26
CA GLN A 152 -5.84 -16.35 8.91
C GLN A 152 -6.94 -16.91 8.02
N LYS A 153 -7.50 -16.09 7.14
CA LYS A 153 -8.59 -16.42 6.21
C LYS A 153 -9.77 -17.15 6.87
N PRO A 154 -10.35 -16.59 7.97
CA PRO A 154 -11.56 -17.16 8.56
C PRO A 154 -12.73 -17.09 7.57
N ASP A 155 -13.85 -17.75 7.90
CA ASP A 155 -15.09 -17.60 7.13
C ASP A 155 -15.45 -16.11 6.98
N PHE A 156 -15.85 -15.70 5.76
CA PHE A 156 -16.20 -14.31 5.39
C PHE A 156 -15.03 -13.31 5.39
N TYR A 157 -13.76 -13.76 5.37
CA TYR A 157 -12.59 -12.85 5.46
C TYR A 157 -12.57 -11.79 4.35
N GLU A 158 -12.99 -12.10 3.13
CA GLU A 158 -13.05 -11.12 2.03
C GLU A 158 -14.04 -9.99 2.30
N LEU A 159 -15.21 -10.34 2.87
CA LEU A 159 -16.23 -9.37 3.28
C LEU A 159 -15.71 -8.50 4.43
N ASP A 160 -15.09 -9.13 5.42
CA ASP A 160 -14.52 -8.45 6.58
C ASP A 160 -13.37 -7.51 6.18
N ILE A 161 -12.49 -7.92 5.25
CA ILE A 161 -11.45 -7.06 4.67
C ILE A 161 -12.10 -5.87 3.96
N SER A 162 -13.10 -6.09 3.11
CA SER A 162 -13.78 -5.01 2.37
C SER A 162 -14.39 -3.96 3.32
N ILE A 163 -15.05 -4.38 4.40
CA ILE A 163 -15.59 -3.49 5.41
C ILE A 163 -14.48 -2.68 6.09
N ARG A 164 -13.38 -3.33 6.50
CA ARG A 164 -12.26 -2.67 7.17
C ARG A 164 -11.50 -1.71 6.26
N MET A 165 -11.35 -2.04 4.99
CA MET A 165 -10.73 -1.15 4.01
C MET A 165 -11.56 0.13 3.80
N GLN A 166 -12.89 0.04 3.78
CA GLN A 166 -13.77 1.23 3.74
C GLN A 166 -13.66 2.06 5.03
N LEU A 167 -13.51 1.42 6.20
CA LEU A 167 -13.27 2.11 7.47
C LEU A 167 -11.88 2.76 7.54
N LEU A 168 -10.86 2.17 6.93
CA LEU A 168 -9.54 2.78 6.75
C LEU A 168 -9.60 4.01 5.85
N TRP A 169 -10.30 3.88 4.73
CA TRP A 169 -10.46 4.98 3.76
C TRP A 169 -11.10 6.23 4.37
N ARG A 170 -11.89 6.07 5.39
CA ARG A 170 -12.63 7.15 6.06
C ARG A 170 -11.79 7.97 7.03
N LEU A 171 -10.60 7.49 7.43
CA LEU A 171 -9.67 8.20 8.31
C LEU A 171 -8.89 9.28 7.57
#